data_490a4c58cb9201e0a2a2c8b4d0b5a2d1
#
_entry.id   490a4c58cb9201e0a2a2c8b4d0b5a2d1
#
_cell.length_a   1.000
_cell.length_b   1.000
_cell.length_c   1.000
_cell.angle_alpha   90.00
_cell.angle_beta   90.00
_cell.angle_gamma   90.00
#
_symmetry.space_group_name_H-M   'P 1'
#
loop_
_entity.id
_entity.type
_entity.pdbx_description
1 polymer ?
#
loop_
_entity_poly.entity_id
_entity_poly.type
_entity_poly.pdbx_seq_one_letter_code
_entity_poly.pdbx_strand_id
1 'polypeptide(L)'
;SFQTNLLNYLLVILLTFAGTWYFISNDKNKLVSASEKSIGSVVTISSVNNKLLKNNRSGIGSGVIFSYDGYIVTNLHILSGQNINVKLDNGKNYLASIIGIDKNTDIAVLKISSSEELKPINFANSDSLKVGDRVLAIGNPYGIGISVSNGIISATGRDYGNPYLQLIQTDAAINPGNSGGALINENGNLIGINSKIFSKTGAYQGIGFAIPSNLVVQ
;
A
#
# COMPACT_ATOMS: atom_id res chain seq x y z
N SER A 1 -9.63 -21.36 -53.67
CA SER A 1 -9.08 -20.33 -54.46
C SER A 1 -9.16 -18.93 -53.82
N PHE A 2 -9.51 -17.82 -54.51
CA PHE A 2 -9.43 -16.45 -53.94
C PHE A 2 -10.36 -16.20 -52.71
N GLN A 3 -11.58 -16.75 -52.78
CA GLN A 3 -12.54 -16.62 -51.66
C GLN A 3 -12.11 -17.36 -50.39
N THR A 4 -11.48 -18.54 -50.51
CA THR A 4 -10.92 -19.26 -49.37
C THR A 4 -9.76 -18.55 -48.73
N ASN A 5 -8.91 -17.86 -49.50
CA ASN A 5 -7.82 -17.07 -48.98
C ASN A 5 -8.33 -15.80 -48.24
N LEU A 6 -9.33 -15.10 -48.79
CA LEU A 6 -9.94 -13.95 -48.17
C LEU A 6 -10.58 -14.30 -46.80
N LEU A 7 -11.30 -15.44 -46.74
CA LEU A 7 -11.91 -15.92 -45.50
C LEU A 7 -10.87 -16.25 -44.45
N ASN A 8 -9.74 -16.88 -44.83
CA ASN A 8 -8.62 -17.14 -43.92
C ASN A 8 -7.95 -15.85 -43.42
N TYR A 9 -7.76 -14.86 -44.28
CA TYR A 9 -7.23 -13.56 -43.84
C TYR A 9 -8.16 -12.85 -42.86
N LEU A 10 -9.46 -12.85 -43.07
CA LEU A 10 -10.46 -12.28 -42.18
C LEU A 10 -10.48 -13.01 -40.84
N LEU A 11 -10.37 -14.33 -40.83
CA LEU A 11 -10.30 -15.14 -39.61
C LEU A 11 -9.04 -14.82 -38.79
N VAL A 12 -7.88 -14.70 -39.42
CA VAL A 12 -6.61 -14.32 -38.76
C VAL A 12 -6.71 -12.92 -38.16
N ILE A 13 -7.27 -11.95 -38.89
CA ILE A 13 -7.49 -10.60 -38.37
C ILE A 13 -8.42 -10.63 -37.16
N LEU A 14 -9.53 -11.35 -37.20
CA LEU A 14 -10.47 -11.46 -36.08
C LEU A 14 -9.81 -12.12 -34.85
N LEU A 15 -9.03 -13.18 -35.05
CA LEU A 15 -8.33 -13.86 -33.94
C LEU A 15 -7.24 -12.98 -33.33
N THR A 16 -6.51 -12.20 -34.14
CA THR A 16 -5.52 -11.24 -33.62
C THR A 16 -6.20 -10.09 -32.86
N PHE A 17 -7.32 -9.56 -33.35
CA PHE A 17 -8.09 -8.54 -32.63
C PHE A 17 -8.67 -9.09 -31.32
N ALA A 18 -9.26 -10.28 -31.33
CA ALA A 18 -9.80 -10.93 -30.14
C ALA A 18 -8.70 -11.23 -29.12
N GLY A 19 -7.54 -11.72 -29.57
CA GLY A 19 -6.37 -11.97 -28.73
C GLY A 19 -5.82 -10.70 -28.09
N THR A 20 -5.63 -9.63 -28.87
CA THR A 20 -5.16 -8.33 -28.34
C THR A 20 -6.19 -7.71 -27.40
N TRP A 21 -7.47 -7.75 -27.71
CA TRP A 21 -8.55 -7.31 -26.82
C TRP A 21 -8.54 -8.06 -25.49
N TYR A 22 -8.40 -9.39 -25.54
CA TYR A 22 -8.33 -10.23 -24.34
C TYR A 22 -7.13 -9.88 -23.46
N PHE A 23 -5.94 -9.68 -24.05
CA PHE A 23 -4.75 -9.27 -23.30
C PHE A 23 -4.91 -7.90 -22.66
N ILE A 24 -5.39 -6.90 -23.41
CA ILE A 24 -5.59 -5.53 -22.90
C ILE A 24 -6.64 -5.48 -21.79
N SER A 25 -7.74 -6.22 -21.93
CA SER A 25 -8.81 -6.27 -20.91
C SER A 25 -8.34 -7.01 -19.65
N ASN A 26 -7.55 -8.06 -19.79
CA ASN A 26 -7.03 -8.84 -18.65
C ASN A 26 -6.00 -8.03 -17.82
N ASP A 27 -5.16 -7.23 -18.49
CA ASP A 27 -4.17 -6.39 -17.80
C ASP A 27 -4.84 -5.25 -16.99
N LYS A 28 -5.87 -4.60 -17.53
CA LYS A 28 -6.68 -3.62 -16.79
C LYS A 28 -7.39 -4.24 -15.59
N ASN A 29 -7.93 -5.45 -15.73
CA ASN A 29 -8.66 -6.12 -14.67
C ASN A 29 -7.76 -6.54 -13.50
N LYS A 30 -6.46 -6.80 -13.72
CA LYS A 30 -5.54 -7.18 -12.65
C LYS A 30 -5.37 -6.09 -11.60
N LEU A 31 -5.09 -4.84 -12.01
CA LEU A 31 -4.90 -3.73 -11.06
C LEU A 31 -6.19 -3.41 -10.30
N VAL A 32 -7.34 -3.45 -10.99
CA VAL A 32 -8.65 -3.26 -10.34
C VAL A 32 -8.87 -4.35 -9.31
N SER A 33 -8.71 -5.62 -9.69
CA SER A 33 -8.88 -6.77 -8.79
C SER A 33 -7.90 -6.72 -7.61
N ALA A 34 -6.63 -6.35 -7.84
CA ALA A 34 -5.64 -6.19 -6.78
C ALA A 34 -6.06 -5.10 -5.77
N SER A 35 -6.56 -3.94 -6.26
CA SER A 35 -7.03 -2.86 -5.39
C SER A 35 -8.27 -3.27 -4.59
N GLU A 36 -9.28 -3.85 -5.24
CA GLU A 36 -10.51 -4.32 -4.59
C GLU A 36 -10.23 -5.35 -3.48
N LYS A 37 -9.29 -6.28 -3.75
CA LYS A 37 -8.87 -7.29 -2.78
C LYS A 37 -8.22 -6.67 -1.54
N SER A 38 -7.49 -5.55 -1.70
CA SER A 38 -6.57 -5.03 -0.68
C SER A 38 -7.08 -3.79 0.05
N ILE A 39 -8.03 -3.02 -0.53
CA ILE A 39 -8.57 -1.81 0.08
C ILE A 39 -9.15 -2.08 1.47
N GLY A 40 -9.90 -3.17 1.64
CA GLY A 40 -10.49 -3.56 2.93
C GLY A 40 -9.48 -3.94 4.01
N SER A 41 -8.21 -4.16 3.65
CA SER A 41 -7.12 -4.40 4.60
C SER A 41 -6.43 -3.12 5.05
N VAL A 42 -6.68 -1.97 4.38
CA VAL A 42 -6.04 -0.69 4.70
C VAL A 42 -6.95 0.15 5.57
N VAL A 43 -6.41 0.69 6.65
CA VAL A 43 -7.14 1.48 7.64
C VAL A 43 -6.55 2.88 7.75
N THR A 44 -7.37 3.82 8.21
CA THR A 44 -6.90 5.14 8.62
C THR A 44 -6.52 5.11 10.09
N ILE A 45 -5.36 5.67 10.41
CA ILE A 45 -4.90 5.83 11.78
C ILE A 45 -4.85 7.31 12.11
N SER A 46 -5.45 7.69 13.24
CA SER A 46 -5.30 9.01 13.82
C SER A 46 -4.84 8.89 15.27
N SER A 47 -3.83 9.69 15.63
CA SER A 47 -3.33 9.76 17.01
C SER A 47 -3.51 11.16 17.54
N VAL A 48 -4.15 11.29 18.71
CA VAL A 48 -4.43 12.59 19.34
C VAL A 48 -3.67 12.67 20.66
N ASN A 49 -2.97 13.77 20.85
CA ASN A 49 -2.32 14.06 22.13
C ASN A 49 -3.29 14.87 23.02
N ASN A 50 -3.76 14.28 24.12
CA ASN A 50 -4.71 14.88 25.07
C ASN A 50 -4.14 16.02 25.93
N LYS A 51 -2.98 16.59 25.59
CA LYS A 51 -2.47 17.76 26.29
C LYS A 51 -3.14 19.02 25.74
N LEU A 52 -3.86 19.71 26.62
CA LEU A 52 -4.47 21.05 26.52
C LEU A 52 -3.50 22.18 26.06
N LEU A 53 -2.52 21.92 25.26
CA LEU A 53 -1.51 22.84 24.79
C LEU A 53 -1.66 23.13 23.29
N LYS A 54 -1.55 24.38 22.94
CA LYS A 54 -1.73 25.12 21.69
C LYS A 54 -1.13 24.54 20.38
N ASN A 55 -0.58 23.33 20.38
CA ASN A 55 -0.05 22.66 19.20
C ASN A 55 -0.61 21.22 19.12
N ASN A 56 -1.90 21.10 18.81
CA ASN A 56 -2.56 19.82 18.47
C ASN A 56 -1.96 19.27 17.15
N ARG A 57 -0.82 18.63 17.21
CA ARG A 57 -0.37 17.79 16.10
C ARG A 57 -1.10 16.44 16.21
N SER A 58 -2.25 16.33 15.57
CA SER A 58 -2.87 15.04 15.28
C SER A 58 -2.09 14.40 14.16
N GLY A 59 -1.43 13.27 14.41
CA GLY A 59 -0.86 12.43 13.36
C GLY A 59 -2.01 11.76 12.59
N ILE A 60 -2.05 11.91 11.28
CA ILE A 60 -2.93 11.13 10.40
C ILE A 60 -2.02 10.29 9.52
N GLY A 61 -2.32 9.00 9.45
CA GLY A 61 -1.62 8.03 8.62
C GLY A 61 -2.53 6.86 8.26
N SER A 62 -1.91 5.83 7.76
CA SER A 62 -2.57 4.59 7.38
C SER A 62 -2.00 3.41 8.15
N GLY A 63 -2.67 2.27 8.08
CA GLY A 63 -2.19 1.00 8.60
C GLY A 63 -2.69 -0.14 7.74
N VAL A 64 -2.13 -1.32 7.94
CA VAL A 64 -2.47 -2.52 7.19
C VAL A 64 -2.83 -3.64 8.16
N ILE A 65 -4.05 -4.15 8.06
CA ILE A 65 -4.52 -5.31 8.82
C ILE A 65 -3.82 -6.55 8.27
N PHE A 66 -3.15 -7.32 9.13
CA PHE A 66 -2.45 -8.53 8.72
C PHE A 66 -2.90 -9.81 9.46
N SER A 67 -3.91 -9.69 10.35
CA SER A 67 -4.50 -10.85 11.01
C SER A 67 -6.00 -10.69 11.22
N TYR A 68 -6.73 -11.81 11.27
CA TYR A 68 -8.17 -11.83 11.51
C TYR A 68 -8.55 -11.34 12.91
N ASP A 69 -7.65 -11.45 13.86
CA ASP A 69 -7.86 -11.03 15.25
C ASP A 69 -7.49 -9.57 15.51
N GLY A 70 -7.12 -8.80 14.47
CA GLY A 70 -7.02 -7.34 14.50
C GLY A 70 -5.64 -6.77 14.76
N TYR A 71 -4.57 -7.48 14.40
CA TYR A 71 -3.25 -6.89 14.34
C TYR A 71 -3.08 -6.04 13.09
N ILE A 72 -2.47 -4.87 13.26
CA ILE A 72 -2.27 -3.86 12.24
C ILE A 72 -0.81 -3.41 12.28
N VAL A 73 -0.14 -3.40 11.13
CA VAL A 73 1.18 -2.78 10.97
C VAL A 73 1.03 -1.35 10.45
N THR A 74 1.90 -0.47 10.92
CA THR A 74 1.96 0.93 10.52
C THR A 74 3.37 1.50 10.74
N ASN A 75 3.60 2.77 10.39
CA ASN A 75 4.84 3.46 10.74
C ASN A 75 4.80 4.01 12.17
N LEU A 76 5.93 3.92 12.86
CA LEU A 76 6.07 4.46 14.20
C LEU A 76 5.91 5.98 14.23
N HIS A 77 6.47 6.69 13.24
CA HIS A 77 6.48 8.17 13.23
C HIS A 77 5.09 8.82 13.15
N ILE A 78 4.05 8.08 12.74
CA ILE A 78 2.67 8.60 12.74
C ILE A 78 2.01 8.54 14.12
N LEU A 79 2.58 7.77 15.06
CA LEU A 79 2.04 7.59 16.40
C LEU A 79 2.53 8.70 17.35
N SER A 80 1.91 9.88 17.28
CA SER A 80 2.33 11.07 18.04
C SER A 80 1.61 11.26 19.38
N GLY A 81 0.63 10.40 19.72
CA GLY A 81 -0.21 10.55 20.91
C GLY A 81 -0.55 9.24 21.61
N GLN A 82 -1.20 9.36 22.78
CA GLN A 82 -1.59 8.19 23.60
C GLN A 82 -2.88 7.53 23.13
N ASN A 83 -3.79 8.28 22.50
CA ASN A 83 -5.07 7.76 22.00
C ASN A 83 -4.93 7.52 20.48
N ILE A 84 -4.87 6.25 20.12
CA ILE A 84 -4.77 5.81 18.74
C ILE A 84 -6.13 5.31 18.29
N ASN A 85 -6.72 5.98 17.31
CA ASN A 85 -7.96 5.57 16.67
C ASN A 85 -7.67 4.96 15.31
N VAL A 86 -8.28 3.81 15.06
CA VAL A 86 -8.25 3.10 13.79
C VAL A 86 -9.65 3.14 13.19
N LYS A 87 -9.75 3.68 11.97
CA LYS A 87 -10.98 3.70 11.19
C LYS A 87 -10.88 2.71 10.05
N LEU A 88 -11.78 1.74 10.01
CA LEU A 88 -11.90 0.77 8.93
C LEU A 88 -12.49 1.41 7.66
N ASP A 89 -12.41 0.72 6.53
CA ASP A 89 -12.98 1.12 5.25
C ASP A 89 -14.51 1.30 5.29
N ASN A 90 -15.20 0.52 6.12
CA ASN A 90 -16.65 0.63 6.39
C ASN A 90 -17.03 1.82 7.29
N GLY A 91 -16.06 2.64 7.71
CA GLY A 91 -16.26 3.83 8.55
C GLY A 91 -16.28 3.59 10.05
N LYS A 92 -16.26 2.34 10.52
CA LYS A 92 -16.23 2.02 11.97
C LYS A 92 -14.89 2.39 12.60
N ASN A 93 -14.93 2.88 13.83
CA ASN A 93 -13.77 3.34 14.58
C ASN A 93 -13.51 2.44 15.78
N TYR A 94 -12.25 2.15 16.03
CA TYR A 94 -11.76 1.33 17.14
C TYR A 94 -10.59 2.01 17.83
N LEU A 95 -10.52 1.91 19.15
CA LEU A 95 -9.31 2.26 19.89
C LEU A 95 -8.29 1.14 19.70
N ALA A 96 -7.04 1.52 19.45
CA ALA A 96 -5.94 0.59 19.29
C ALA A 96 -4.95 0.69 20.44
N SER A 97 -4.38 -0.47 20.80
CA SER A 97 -3.24 -0.58 21.70
C SER A 97 -1.97 -0.81 20.90
N ILE A 98 -0.85 -0.23 21.34
CA ILE A 98 0.48 -0.52 20.79
C ILE A 98 0.94 -1.87 21.37
N ILE A 99 1.26 -2.83 20.51
CA ILE A 99 1.79 -4.14 20.87
C ILE A 99 3.31 -4.15 20.85
N GLY A 100 3.90 -3.49 19.86
CA GLY A 100 5.34 -3.40 19.72
C GLY A 100 5.74 -2.28 18.78
N ILE A 101 6.98 -1.85 18.93
CA ILE A 101 7.60 -0.82 18.09
C ILE A 101 9.04 -1.22 17.76
N ASP A 102 9.46 -0.92 16.54
CA ASP A 102 10.87 -0.95 16.14
C ASP A 102 11.26 0.44 15.60
N LYS A 103 12.16 1.09 16.35
CA LYS A 103 12.66 2.43 16.00
C LYS A 103 13.62 2.40 14.81
N ASN A 104 14.30 1.28 14.59
CA ASN A 104 15.30 1.16 13.52
C ASN A 104 14.63 1.06 12.16
N THR A 105 13.51 0.36 12.09
CA THR A 105 12.74 0.17 10.85
C THR A 105 11.57 1.13 10.71
N ASP A 106 11.27 1.95 11.75
CA ASP A 106 10.09 2.83 11.78
C ASP A 106 8.77 2.05 11.69
N ILE A 107 8.72 0.85 12.26
CA ILE A 107 7.51 0.00 12.29
C ILE A 107 6.86 0.02 13.68
N ALA A 108 5.54 0.00 13.69
CA ALA A 108 4.75 -0.24 14.88
C ALA A 108 3.66 -1.26 14.58
N VAL A 109 3.36 -2.11 15.57
CA VAL A 109 2.25 -3.06 15.54
C VAL A 109 1.20 -2.61 16.53
N LEU A 110 -0.03 -2.48 16.03
CA LEU A 110 -1.21 -2.12 16.80
C LEU A 110 -2.16 -3.31 16.90
N LYS A 111 -3.05 -3.27 17.90
CA LYS A 111 -4.13 -4.23 18.11
C LYS A 111 -5.44 -3.51 18.31
N ILE A 112 -6.45 -3.91 17.56
CA ILE A 112 -7.85 -3.54 17.80
C ILE A 112 -8.66 -4.76 18.21
N SER A 113 -9.74 -4.55 18.97
CA SER A 113 -10.75 -5.56 19.25
C SER A 113 -11.98 -5.23 18.40
N SER A 114 -12.12 -5.90 17.27
CA SER A 114 -13.22 -5.70 16.34
C SER A 114 -14.30 -6.74 16.54
N SER A 115 -15.56 -6.32 16.47
CA SER A 115 -16.72 -7.22 16.34
C SER A 115 -17.03 -7.59 14.89
N GLU A 116 -16.33 -6.96 13.93
CA GLU A 116 -16.48 -7.21 12.51
C GLU A 116 -15.48 -8.25 12.01
N GLU A 117 -15.84 -8.93 10.94
CA GLU A 117 -14.90 -9.74 10.18
C GLU A 117 -13.88 -8.85 9.51
N LEU A 118 -12.63 -9.01 9.90
CA LEU A 118 -11.51 -8.24 9.32
C LEU A 118 -10.97 -8.94 8.08
N LYS A 119 -10.40 -8.15 7.16
CA LYS A 119 -9.80 -8.64 5.92
C LYS A 119 -8.28 -8.48 5.99
N PRO A 120 -7.52 -9.47 6.50
CA PRO A 120 -6.08 -9.36 6.55
C PRO A 120 -5.47 -9.48 5.15
N ILE A 121 -4.40 -8.71 4.91
CA ILE A 121 -3.64 -8.78 3.67
C ILE A 121 -2.70 -9.98 3.68
N ASN A 122 -2.47 -10.58 2.52
CA ASN A 122 -1.42 -11.59 2.36
C ASN A 122 -0.09 -10.90 2.08
N PHE A 123 0.99 -11.42 2.67
CA PHE A 123 2.35 -10.98 2.40
C PHE A 123 2.91 -11.67 1.16
N ALA A 124 3.73 -10.94 0.40
CA ALA A 124 4.57 -11.49 -0.65
C ALA A 124 6.05 -11.30 -0.27
N ASN A 125 6.92 -12.09 -0.89
CA ASN A 125 8.36 -12.00 -0.69
C ASN A 125 8.92 -10.74 -1.37
N SER A 126 9.30 -9.74 -0.58
CA SER A 126 9.88 -8.49 -1.09
C SER A 126 11.27 -8.63 -1.68
N ASP A 127 12.01 -9.72 -1.38
CA ASP A 127 13.34 -9.96 -1.96
C ASP A 127 13.26 -10.40 -3.44
N SER A 128 12.08 -10.85 -3.89
CA SER A 128 11.86 -11.25 -5.27
C SER A 128 11.53 -10.10 -6.23
N LEU A 129 11.38 -8.88 -5.70
CA LEU A 129 10.99 -7.70 -6.47
C LEU A 129 12.06 -7.30 -7.49
N LYS A 130 11.61 -6.86 -8.66
CA LYS A 130 12.44 -6.38 -9.76
C LYS A 130 12.06 -4.95 -10.11
N VAL A 131 13.06 -4.17 -10.54
CA VAL A 131 12.82 -2.86 -11.14
C VAL A 131 11.91 -3.02 -12.34
N GLY A 132 10.87 -2.20 -12.40
CA GLY A 132 9.83 -2.27 -13.43
C GLY A 132 8.58 -3.06 -13.03
N ASP A 133 8.59 -3.83 -11.93
CA ASP A 133 7.39 -4.50 -11.43
C ASP A 133 6.31 -3.46 -11.09
N ARG A 134 5.08 -3.70 -11.54
CA ARG A 134 3.93 -2.82 -11.27
C ARG A 134 3.46 -2.95 -9.84
N VAL A 135 3.15 -1.82 -9.23
CA VAL A 135 2.71 -1.75 -7.83
C VAL A 135 1.57 -0.76 -7.65
N LEU A 136 0.80 -0.95 -6.57
CA LEU A 136 -0.20 -0.01 -6.11
C LEU A 136 0.15 0.43 -4.69
N ALA A 137 0.19 1.74 -4.46
CA ALA A 137 0.26 2.31 -3.12
C ALA A 137 -1.16 2.65 -2.66
N ILE A 138 -1.54 2.12 -1.49
CA ILE A 138 -2.87 2.29 -0.89
C ILE A 138 -2.71 2.96 0.46
N GLY A 139 -3.50 4.01 0.71
CA GLY A 139 -3.49 4.74 1.97
C GLY A 139 -4.56 5.82 2.00
N ASN A 140 -4.54 6.65 3.04
CA ASN A 140 -5.48 7.76 3.20
C ASN A 140 -4.75 9.10 3.16
N PRO A 141 -4.41 9.60 1.94
CA PRO A 141 -3.69 10.86 1.81
C PRO A 141 -4.50 12.01 2.41
N TYR A 142 -3.87 12.79 3.26
CA TYR A 142 -4.48 13.96 3.92
C TYR A 142 -5.76 13.68 4.73
N GLY A 143 -6.09 12.40 4.98
CA GLY A 143 -7.31 12.01 5.72
C GLY A 143 -8.61 12.16 4.92
N ILE A 144 -8.53 12.33 3.58
CA ILE A 144 -9.70 12.55 2.72
C ILE A 144 -10.41 11.27 2.27
N GLY A 145 -9.85 10.11 2.61
CA GLY A 145 -10.37 8.78 2.25
C GLY A 145 -9.30 7.88 1.66
N ILE A 146 -9.55 6.56 1.71
CA ILE A 146 -8.64 5.57 1.12
C ILE A 146 -8.51 5.83 -0.37
N SER A 147 -7.28 5.92 -0.83
CA SER A 147 -6.93 6.20 -2.22
C SER A 147 -5.88 5.20 -2.70
N VAL A 148 -5.89 4.93 -4.00
CA VAL A 148 -4.95 4.03 -4.67
C VAL A 148 -4.18 4.82 -5.72
N SER A 149 -2.86 4.69 -5.72
CA SER A 149 -1.99 5.20 -6.78
C SER A 149 -1.18 4.08 -7.41
N ASN A 150 -1.01 4.12 -8.73
CA ASN A 150 -0.28 3.14 -9.50
C ASN A 150 1.13 3.64 -9.81
N GLY A 151 2.09 2.75 -9.83
CA GLY A 151 3.47 2.99 -10.21
C GLY A 151 4.24 1.70 -10.46
N ILE A 152 5.56 1.81 -10.41
CA ILE A 152 6.49 0.68 -10.54
C ILE A 152 7.50 0.67 -9.40
N ILE A 153 8.21 -0.45 -9.26
CA ILE A 153 9.45 -0.50 -8.47
C ILE A 153 10.52 0.25 -9.26
N SER A 154 11.00 1.36 -8.73
CA SER A 154 12.06 2.17 -9.34
C SER A 154 13.45 1.70 -8.93
N ALA A 155 13.60 1.16 -7.71
CA ALA A 155 14.81 0.55 -7.18
C ALA A 155 14.50 -0.28 -5.93
N THR A 156 15.41 -1.18 -5.56
CA THR A 156 15.40 -1.94 -4.32
C THR A 156 16.69 -1.72 -3.53
N GLY A 157 16.70 -2.03 -2.24
CA GLY A 157 17.91 -1.98 -1.41
C GLY A 157 18.41 -0.57 -1.12
N ARG A 158 17.54 0.44 -1.06
CA ARG A 158 17.92 1.82 -0.72
C ARG A 158 18.10 1.95 0.80
N ASP A 159 19.30 2.22 1.26
CA ASP A 159 19.60 2.35 2.69
C ASP A 159 19.20 3.72 3.27
N TYR A 160 19.20 4.76 2.46
CA TYR A 160 18.83 6.13 2.84
C TYR A 160 19.48 6.60 4.17
N GLY A 161 20.74 6.19 4.38
CA GLY A 161 21.50 6.48 5.60
C GLY A 161 21.20 5.54 6.78
N ASN A 162 20.36 4.52 6.58
CA ASN A 162 20.11 3.45 7.55
C ASN A 162 20.23 2.09 6.86
N PRO A 163 21.34 1.36 7.05
CA PRO A 163 21.61 0.11 6.36
C PRO A 163 20.63 -1.03 6.70
N TYR A 164 19.85 -0.88 7.77
CA TYR A 164 18.83 -1.87 8.15
C TYR A 164 17.54 -1.78 7.32
N LEU A 165 17.30 -0.65 6.60
CA LEU A 165 16.00 -0.42 5.98
C LEU A 165 15.83 -1.11 4.63
N GLN A 166 16.85 -1.19 3.79
CA GLN A 166 16.79 -1.79 2.44
C GLN A 166 15.53 -1.39 1.65
N LEU A 167 15.19 -0.08 1.70
CA LEU A 167 13.91 0.44 1.22
C LEU A 167 13.63 0.11 -0.25
N ILE A 168 12.36 -0.11 -0.55
CA ILE A 168 11.81 -0.16 -1.90
C ILE A 168 11.55 1.28 -2.36
N GLN A 169 12.09 1.66 -3.51
CA GLN A 169 11.79 2.93 -4.16
C GLN A 169 10.70 2.71 -5.22
N THR A 170 9.70 3.59 -5.25
CA THR A 170 8.60 3.57 -6.22
C THR A 170 8.24 4.98 -6.70
N ASP A 171 7.70 5.09 -7.90
CA ASP A 171 7.08 6.29 -8.45
C ASP A 171 5.54 6.30 -8.25
N ALA A 172 4.96 5.30 -7.59
CA ALA A 172 3.59 5.40 -7.10
C ALA A 172 3.49 6.59 -6.14
N ALA A 173 2.44 7.41 -6.29
CA ALA A 173 2.31 8.65 -5.53
C ALA A 173 2.12 8.37 -4.02
N ILE A 174 3.11 8.76 -3.23
CA ILE A 174 3.08 8.72 -1.76
C ILE A 174 3.01 10.16 -1.26
N ASN A 175 1.99 10.47 -0.49
CA ASN A 175 1.73 11.78 0.09
C ASN A 175 1.50 11.65 1.60
N PRO A 176 1.58 12.76 2.37
CA PRO A 176 1.24 12.74 3.79
C PRO A 176 -0.13 12.09 4.03
N GLY A 177 -0.18 11.10 4.93
CA GLY A 177 -1.35 10.26 5.19
C GLY A 177 -1.29 8.87 4.57
N ASN A 178 -0.50 8.63 3.50
CA ASN A 178 -0.23 7.30 2.98
C ASN A 178 0.78 6.51 3.83
N SER A 179 1.56 7.19 4.67
CA SER A 179 2.53 6.55 5.57
C SER A 179 1.84 5.51 6.45
N GLY A 180 2.42 4.32 6.54
CA GLY A 180 1.86 3.14 7.22
C GLY A 180 0.89 2.33 6.37
N GLY A 181 0.47 2.82 5.21
CA GLY A 181 -0.38 2.10 4.25
C GLY A 181 0.36 1.05 3.43
N ALA A 182 -0.36 0.36 2.57
CA ALA A 182 0.16 -0.77 1.82
C ALA A 182 0.83 -0.35 0.50
N LEU A 183 1.99 -0.95 0.20
CA LEU A 183 2.48 -1.12 -1.17
C LEU A 183 2.21 -2.57 -1.56
N ILE A 184 1.45 -2.79 -2.64
CA ILE A 184 1.04 -4.13 -3.08
C ILE A 184 1.50 -4.42 -4.51
N ASN A 185 1.64 -5.71 -4.81
CA ASN A 185 1.86 -6.18 -6.18
C ASN A 185 0.54 -6.36 -6.96
N GLU A 186 0.62 -6.75 -8.23
CA GLU A 186 -0.54 -6.99 -9.12
C GLU A 186 -1.49 -8.11 -8.64
N ASN A 187 -1.08 -8.94 -7.67
CA ASN A 187 -1.91 -10.00 -7.09
C ASN A 187 -2.63 -9.52 -5.80
N GLY A 188 -2.46 -8.27 -5.40
CA GLY A 188 -3.02 -7.72 -4.17
C GLY A 188 -2.31 -8.19 -2.90
N ASN A 189 -1.05 -8.61 -3.01
CA ASN A 189 -0.27 -9.04 -1.85
C ASN A 189 0.68 -7.93 -1.41
N LEU A 190 0.87 -7.78 -0.10
CA LEU A 190 1.73 -6.77 0.50
C LEU A 190 3.21 -7.04 0.18
N ILE A 191 3.88 -6.07 -0.41
CA ILE A 191 5.31 -6.08 -0.68
C ILE A 191 6.08 -5.06 0.14
N GLY A 192 5.37 -4.10 0.74
CA GLY A 192 5.98 -3.11 1.62
C GLY A 192 4.97 -2.21 2.32
N ILE A 193 5.47 -1.45 3.29
CA ILE A 193 4.71 -0.42 4.01
C ILE A 193 5.16 0.95 3.51
N ASN A 194 4.24 1.72 2.93
CA ASN A 194 4.50 3.09 2.48
C ASN A 194 5.04 3.92 3.65
N SER A 195 6.14 4.62 3.47
CA SER A 195 6.79 5.30 4.60
C SER A 195 7.01 6.78 4.33
N LYS A 196 7.90 7.13 3.41
CA LYS A 196 8.34 8.51 3.20
C LYS A 196 8.60 8.82 1.74
N ILE A 197 8.75 10.11 1.44
CA ILE A 197 9.19 10.61 0.13
C ILE A 197 10.58 11.21 0.24
N PHE A 198 11.33 11.19 -0.87
CA PHE A 198 12.46 12.08 -1.04
C PHE A 198 11.96 13.37 -1.69
N SER A 199 12.09 14.48 -0.97
CA SER A 199 11.61 15.77 -1.47
C SER A 199 12.44 16.92 -0.92
N LYS A 200 12.79 17.86 -1.77
CA LYS A 200 13.43 19.13 -1.39
C LYS A 200 12.39 20.19 -0.98
N THR A 201 11.15 20.04 -1.40
CA THR A 201 10.06 21.01 -1.18
C THR A 201 9.02 20.53 -0.19
N GLY A 202 9.09 19.25 0.26
CA GLY A 202 8.07 18.61 1.08
C GLY A 202 6.90 18.01 0.27
N ALA A 203 6.81 18.29 -1.04
CA ALA A 203 5.82 17.70 -1.92
C ALA A 203 6.37 16.47 -2.65
N TYR A 204 5.50 15.53 -3.02
CA TYR A 204 5.87 14.37 -3.84
C TYR A 204 6.44 14.79 -5.19
N GLN A 205 7.59 14.24 -5.56
CA GLN A 205 8.33 14.55 -6.79
C GLN A 205 8.73 13.27 -7.57
N GLY A 206 7.92 12.22 -7.51
CA GLY A 206 8.18 10.96 -8.22
C GLY A 206 9.13 10.00 -7.49
N ILE A 207 9.48 10.26 -6.23
CA ILE A 207 10.35 9.39 -5.44
C ILE A 207 9.68 9.12 -4.08
N GLY A 208 9.10 7.93 -3.96
CA GLY A 208 8.54 7.40 -2.74
C GLY A 208 9.32 6.18 -2.26
N PHE A 209 9.23 5.90 -0.95
CA PHE A 209 9.87 4.76 -0.32
C PHE A 209 8.89 3.96 0.51
N ALA A 210 9.06 2.63 0.47
CA ALA A 210 8.34 1.69 1.32
C ALA A 210 9.32 0.77 2.05
N ILE A 211 8.95 0.39 3.27
CA ILE A 211 9.67 -0.60 4.07
C ILE A 211 9.30 -1.99 3.54
N PRO A 212 10.28 -2.84 3.16
CA PRO A 212 10.00 -4.16 2.59
C PRO A 212 9.16 -5.05 3.52
N SER A 213 8.24 -5.82 2.94
CA SER A 213 7.38 -6.73 3.69
C SER A 213 8.17 -7.79 4.49
N ASN A 214 9.32 -8.26 3.99
CA ASN A 214 10.16 -9.21 4.70
C ASN A 214 10.76 -8.65 6.00
N LEU A 215 10.94 -7.33 6.11
CA LEU A 215 11.33 -6.68 7.37
C LEU A 215 10.18 -6.61 8.39
N VAL A 216 8.93 -6.59 7.91
CA VAL A 216 7.75 -6.52 8.79
C VAL A 216 7.48 -7.84 9.51
N VAL A 217 7.86 -8.98 8.89
CA VAL A 217 7.60 -10.32 9.42
C VAL A 217 8.77 -10.91 10.22
N GLN A 218 9.87 -10.18 10.39
CA GLN A 218 11.00 -10.55 11.26
C GLN A 218 10.72 -10.19 12.72
#